data_68b3f43f0e989ceeeeeac05896b24c61
#
_entry.id   68b3f43f0e989ceeeeeac05896b24c61
#
_cell.length_a   1.000
_cell.length_b   1.000
_cell.length_c   1.000
_cell.angle_alpha   90.00
_cell.angle_beta   90.00
_cell.angle_gamma   90.00
#
_symmetry.space_group_name_H-M   'P 1'
#
loop_
_entity.id
_entity.type
_entity.pdbx_description
1 polymer ?
#
loop_
_entity_poly.entity_id
_entity_poly.type
_entity_poly.pdbx_seq_one_letter_code
_entity_poly.pdbx_strand_id
1 'polypeptide(L)'
;MDQHLQILINREWTAAWADRLLAFLSNYGAWAPWLLVLVVLAAIFGDFKLRAALLTIGLAVGLCDGIGVNILKHAVARPRPSQVEPGVRFVEMGPAPRHFPKIAGLLSEPRVSYPHGTNPPEIPGMLLTEETTGRSFPSGHAANNMAVATVLILFYRRRGWLYLPIALLIAYARIYTGSHWPLDVAAGILLGIIGGRLAVWIIQLLWRHWGARFFPLQFAMTPNLTS
;
A
#
# COMPACT_ATOMS: atom_id res chain seq x y z
N MET A 1 -18.57 5.63 -14.77
CA MET A 1 -18.50 5.83 -13.31
C MET A 1 -17.04 5.89 -12.85
N ASP A 2 -16.19 4.96 -13.22
CA ASP A 2 -14.76 4.91 -12.83
C ASP A 2 -13.98 6.15 -13.31
N GLN A 3 -14.11 6.51 -14.59
CA GLN A 3 -13.52 7.69 -15.20
C GLN A 3 -14.02 8.99 -14.56
N HIS A 4 -15.32 9.12 -14.31
CA HIS A 4 -15.91 10.30 -13.69
C HIS A 4 -15.38 10.54 -12.27
N LEU A 5 -15.31 9.47 -11.45
CA LEU A 5 -14.72 9.54 -10.12
C LEU A 5 -13.21 9.88 -10.17
N GLN A 6 -12.50 9.36 -11.17
CA GLN A 6 -11.08 9.68 -11.36
C GLN A 6 -10.88 11.17 -11.61
N ILE A 7 -11.67 11.76 -12.53
CA ILE A 7 -11.59 13.18 -12.86
C ILE A 7 -11.95 14.05 -11.64
N LEU A 8 -13.04 13.72 -10.94
CA LEU A 8 -13.50 14.45 -9.76
C LEU A 8 -12.41 14.49 -8.68
N ILE A 9 -11.81 13.35 -8.35
CA ILE A 9 -10.80 13.26 -7.29
C ILE A 9 -9.46 13.87 -7.71
N ASN A 10 -9.02 13.61 -8.95
CA ASN A 10 -7.69 13.98 -9.40
C ASN A 10 -7.57 15.42 -9.91
N ARG A 11 -8.67 16.02 -10.39
CA ARG A 11 -8.68 17.36 -10.98
C ARG A 11 -9.41 18.40 -10.16
N GLU A 12 -10.60 18.05 -9.63
CA GLU A 12 -11.45 19.02 -8.94
C GLU A 12 -11.13 19.12 -7.45
N TRP A 13 -10.89 18.00 -6.78
CA TRP A 13 -10.58 17.95 -5.35
C TRP A 13 -9.08 18.07 -5.08
N THR A 14 -8.46 19.14 -5.53
CA THR A 14 -7.00 19.30 -5.44
C THR A 14 -6.61 20.45 -4.52
N ALA A 15 -5.49 20.27 -3.81
CA ALA A 15 -4.88 21.29 -2.96
C ALA A 15 -3.38 21.04 -2.83
N ALA A 16 -2.58 22.09 -2.73
CA ALA A 16 -1.12 22.00 -2.64
C ALA A 16 -0.64 21.14 -1.44
N TRP A 17 -1.31 21.26 -0.30
CA TRP A 17 -1.01 20.42 0.87
C TRP A 17 -1.35 18.95 0.62
N ALA A 18 -2.43 18.68 -0.11
CA ALA A 18 -2.84 17.33 -0.45
C ALA A 18 -1.89 16.69 -1.48
N ASP A 19 -1.40 17.45 -2.47
CA ASP A 19 -0.38 16.99 -3.41
C ASP A 19 0.86 16.50 -2.66
N ARG A 20 1.35 17.27 -1.67
CA ARG A 20 2.51 16.88 -0.86
C ARG A 20 2.24 15.64 0.00
N LEU A 21 1.15 15.65 0.77
CA LEU A 21 0.81 14.56 1.68
C LEU A 21 0.54 13.25 0.93
N LEU A 22 -0.29 13.31 -0.12
CA LEU A 22 -0.72 12.10 -0.82
C LEU A 22 0.37 11.54 -1.74
N ALA A 23 1.20 12.40 -2.35
CA ALA A 23 2.40 11.95 -3.05
C ALA A 23 3.40 11.26 -2.10
N PHE A 24 3.62 11.83 -0.90
CA PHE A 24 4.47 11.21 0.12
C PHE A 24 3.94 9.84 0.56
N LEU A 25 2.64 9.73 0.87
CA LEU A 25 2.02 8.45 1.26
C LEU A 25 2.06 7.41 0.14
N SER A 26 2.02 7.85 -1.11
CA SER A 26 2.12 6.97 -2.29
C SER A 26 3.55 6.50 -2.57
N ASN A 27 4.57 7.15 -2.00
CA ASN A 27 5.97 6.85 -2.27
C ASN A 27 6.58 5.95 -1.18
N TYR A 28 6.56 4.63 -1.39
CA TYR A 28 7.18 3.68 -0.46
C TYR A 28 8.66 3.97 -0.19
N GLY A 29 9.39 4.46 -1.17
CA GLY A 29 10.80 4.79 -1.01
C GLY A 29 11.07 5.83 0.08
N ALA A 30 10.12 6.73 0.32
CA ALA A 30 10.25 7.79 1.30
C ALA A 30 10.15 7.30 2.76
N TRP A 31 9.27 6.33 3.04
CA TRP A 31 8.97 5.89 4.41
C TRP A 31 9.31 4.42 4.70
N ALA A 32 9.58 3.60 3.67
CA ALA A 32 9.94 2.20 3.86
C ALA A 32 11.18 1.97 4.76
N PRO A 33 12.26 2.77 4.72
CA PRO A 33 13.38 2.60 5.64
C PRO A 33 12.98 2.78 7.10
N TRP A 34 12.11 3.75 7.39
CA TRP A 34 11.61 4.01 8.74
C TRP A 34 10.69 2.90 9.22
N LEU A 35 9.83 2.40 8.31
CA LEU A 35 8.99 1.25 8.59
C LEU A 35 9.84 0.02 8.90
N LEU A 36 10.92 -0.21 8.14
CA LEU A 36 11.83 -1.33 8.41
C LEU A 36 12.45 -1.23 9.81
N VAL A 37 12.94 -0.06 10.21
CA VAL A 37 13.47 0.16 11.56
C VAL A 37 12.40 -0.15 12.60
N LEU A 38 11.18 0.33 12.41
CA LEU A 38 10.07 0.09 13.34
C LEU A 38 9.71 -1.39 13.44
N VAL A 39 9.69 -2.11 12.32
CA VAL A 39 9.44 -3.56 12.28
C VAL A 39 10.55 -4.33 12.99
N VAL A 40 11.83 -3.94 12.79
CA VAL A 40 12.96 -4.58 13.48
C VAL A 40 12.88 -4.33 14.98
N LEU A 41 12.62 -3.10 15.43
CA LEU A 41 12.44 -2.80 16.84
C LEU A 41 11.27 -3.58 17.45
N ALA A 42 10.14 -3.65 16.75
CA ALA A 42 8.98 -4.43 17.17
C ALA A 42 9.27 -5.94 17.24
N ALA A 43 10.10 -6.46 16.35
CA ALA A 43 10.52 -7.86 16.37
C ALA A 43 11.48 -8.17 17.54
N ILE A 44 12.35 -7.22 17.91
CA ILE A 44 13.32 -7.38 19.02
C ILE A 44 12.63 -7.19 20.37
N PHE A 45 11.90 -6.11 20.54
CA PHE A 45 11.35 -5.68 21.83
C PHE A 45 9.88 -6.06 22.04
N GLY A 46 9.20 -6.52 20.98
CA GLY A 46 7.79 -6.90 21.04
C GLY A 46 7.54 -8.21 21.78
N ASP A 47 6.31 -8.36 22.26
CA ASP A 47 5.82 -9.60 22.83
C ASP A 47 5.62 -10.69 21.76
N PHE A 48 5.29 -11.90 22.21
CA PHE A 48 5.05 -13.02 21.29
C PHE A 48 3.90 -12.74 20.30
N LYS A 49 2.83 -12.10 20.77
CA LYS A 49 1.68 -11.77 19.93
C LYS A 49 2.04 -10.78 18.82
N LEU A 50 2.86 -9.77 19.12
CA LEU A 50 3.35 -8.81 18.13
C LEU A 50 4.23 -9.48 17.08
N ARG A 51 5.14 -10.38 17.49
CA ARG A 51 5.98 -11.14 16.56
C ARG A 51 5.14 -12.04 15.64
N ALA A 52 4.13 -12.71 16.19
CA ALA A 52 3.20 -13.51 15.41
C ALA A 52 2.39 -12.63 14.42
N ALA A 53 1.95 -11.44 14.84
CA ALA A 53 1.28 -10.49 13.95
C ALA A 53 2.20 -10.01 12.82
N LEU A 54 3.48 -9.69 13.11
CA LEU A 54 4.47 -9.29 12.09
C LEU A 54 4.71 -10.40 11.05
N LEU A 55 4.86 -11.64 11.49
CA LEU A 55 4.99 -12.81 10.60
C LEU A 55 3.73 -12.97 9.72
N THR A 56 2.56 -12.80 10.33
CA THR A 56 1.29 -12.89 9.62
C THR A 56 1.13 -11.75 8.59
N ILE A 57 1.56 -10.54 8.93
CA ILE A 57 1.59 -9.39 8.00
C ILE A 57 2.53 -9.70 6.83
N GLY A 58 3.74 -10.21 7.09
CA GLY A 58 4.67 -10.60 6.04
C GLY A 58 4.07 -11.63 5.08
N LEU A 59 3.40 -12.65 5.63
CA LEU A 59 2.69 -13.66 4.83
C LEU A 59 1.53 -13.03 4.03
N ALA A 60 0.72 -12.17 4.65
CA ALA A 60 -0.41 -11.52 3.99
C ALA A 60 0.02 -10.65 2.82
N VAL A 61 1.05 -9.80 3.01
CA VAL A 61 1.64 -8.96 1.95
C VAL A 61 2.26 -9.84 0.86
N GLY A 62 2.99 -10.91 1.23
CA GLY A 62 3.56 -11.86 0.26
C GLY A 62 2.49 -12.55 -0.60
N LEU A 63 1.37 -12.96 0.00
CA LEU A 63 0.24 -13.54 -0.73
C LEU A 63 -0.45 -12.51 -1.64
N CYS A 64 -0.66 -11.29 -1.14
CA CYS A 64 -1.31 -10.23 -1.92
C CYS A 64 -0.44 -9.78 -3.09
N ASP A 65 0.80 -9.38 -2.84
CA ASP A 65 1.67 -8.76 -3.84
C ASP A 65 2.33 -9.81 -4.74
N GLY A 66 2.94 -10.84 -4.15
CA GLY A 66 3.68 -11.87 -4.87
C GLY A 66 2.79 -12.75 -5.76
N ILE A 67 1.58 -13.08 -5.31
CA ILE A 67 0.67 -13.97 -6.05
C ILE A 67 -0.51 -13.18 -6.63
N GLY A 68 -1.34 -12.58 -5.77
CA GLY A 68 -2.60 -11.99 -6.19
C GLY A 68 -2.44 -10.83 -7.16
N VAL A 69 -1.71 -9.80 -6.75
CA VAL A 69 -1.50 -8.59 -7.56
C VAL A 69 -0.72 -8.92 -8.84
N ASN A 70 0.34 -9.73 -8.73
CA ASN A 70 1.19 -10.04 -9.86
C ASN A 70 0.45 -10.82 -10.95
N ILE A 71 -0.29 -11.87 -10.59
CA ILE A 71 -1.10 -12.65 -11.54
C ILE A 71 -2.15 -11.77 -12.21
N LEU A 72 -2.90 -10.99 -11.42
CA LEU A 72 -3.97 -10.15 -11.95
C LEU A 72 -3.45 -9.01 -12.84
N LYS A 73 -2.31 -8.41 -12.52
CA LYS A 73 -1.65 -7.41 -13.38
C LYS A 73 -1.33 -7.96 -14.77
N HIS A 74 -0.85 -9.20 -14.83
CA HIS A 74 -0.55 -9.84 -16.13
C HIS A 74 -1.81 -10.25 -16.89
N ALA A 75 -2.84 -10.70 -16.19
CA ALA A 75 -4.08 -11.15 -16.81
C ALA A 75 -4.93 -9.99 -17.37
N VAL A 76 -5.02 -8.87 -16.63
CA VAL A 76 -5.90 -7.74 -17.00
C VAL A 76 -5.20 -6.70 -17.86
N ALA A 77 -3.90 -6.47 -17.65
CA ALA A 77 -3.05 -5.53 -18.39
C ALA A 77 -3.66 -4.13 -18.60
N ARG A 78 -4.43 -3.62 -17.63
CA ARG A 78 -5.12 -2.33 -17.69
C ARG A 78 -4.13 -1.17 -17.66
N PRO A 79 -4.21 -0.17 -18.57
CA PRO A 79 -3.36 1.01 -18.50
C PRO A 79 -3.75 1.92 -17.33
N ARG A 80 -2.82 2.75 -16.88
CA ARG A 80 -3.07 3.73 -15.79
C ARG A 80 -3.88 4.92 -16.27
N PRO A 81 -4.66 5.58 -15.36
CA PRO A 81 -5.42 6.78 -15.73
C PRO A 81 -4.55 7.85 -16.37
N SER A 82 -3.40 8.17 -15.76
CA SER A 82 -2.46 9.17 -16.26
C SER A 82 -1.85 8.86 -17.63
N GLN A 83 -1.91 7.61 -18.10
CA GLN A 83 -1.38 7.19 -19.40
C GLN A 83 -2.37 7.29 -20.55
N VAL A 84 -3.69 7.28 -20.26
CA VAL A 84 -4.72 7.17 -21.31
C VAL A 84 -5.79 8.23 -21.22
N GLU A 85 -5.95 8.86 -20.06
CA GLU A 85 -7.02 9.82 -19.85
C GLU A 85 -6.47 11.26 -19.94
N PRO A 86 -6.90 12.03 -20.96
CA PRO A 86 -6.48 13.41 -21.13
C PRO A 86 -6.79 14.27 -19.89
N GLY A 87 -5.79 15.05 -19.44
CA GLY A 87 -5.93 15.95 -18.32
C GLY A 87 -5.90 15.30 -16.93
N VAL A 88 -5.70 13.99 -16.83
CA VAL A 88 -5.40 13.36 -15.53
C VAL A 88 -3.98 13.73 -15.10
N ARG A 89 -3.88 14.28 -13.89
CA ARG A 89 -2.61 14.66 -13.25
C ARG A 89 -1.88 13.41 -12.79
N PHE A 90 -0.58 13.35 -13.04
CA PHE A 90 0.30 12.39 -12.34
C PHE A 90 1.11 13.17 -11.29
N VAL A 91 0.91 12.82 -10.02
CA VAL A 91 1.54 13.50 -8.89
C VAL A 91 2.50 12.53 -8.23
N GLU A 92 3.78 12.87 -8.21
CA GLU A 92 4.85 12.07 -7.60
C GLU A 92 5.75 12.95 -6.73
N MET A 93 6.51 12.34 -5.84
CA MET A 93 7.58 13.05 -5.14
C MET A 93 8.73 13.31 -6.09
N GLY A 94 9.20 14.56 -6.15
CA GLY A 94 10.37 14.95 -6.92
C GLY A 94 11.63 14.19 -6.46
N PRO A 95 12.72 14.26 -7.26
CA PRO A 95 13.98 13.61 -6.91
C PRO A 95 14.52 14.18 -5.59
N ALA A 96 15.07 13.29 -4.76
CA ALA A 96 15.71 13.66 -3.51
C ALA A 96 16.94 14.58 -3.78
N PRO A 97 17.21 15.58 -2.92
CA PRO A 97 18.44 16.38 -3.01
C PRO A 97 19.68 15.49 -3.02
N ARG A 98 20.66 15.83 -3.90
CA ARG A 98 21.86 15.01 -4.16
C ARG A 98 22.67 14.64 -2.91
N HIS A 99 22.62 15.47 -1.85
CA HIS A 99 23.39 15.29 -0.62
C HIS A 99 22.71 14.37 0.43
N PHE A 100 21.41 14.05 0.27
CA PHE A 100 20.65 13.20 1.21
C PHE A 100 19.74 12.23 0.46
N PRO A 101 20.28 11.25 -0.24
CA PRO A 101 19.53 10.51 -1.26
C PRO A 101 18.38 9.64 -0.73
N LYS A 102 18.32 9.29 0.54
CA LYS A 102 17.27 8.38 1.08
C LYS A 102 16.38 8.96 2.17
N ILE A 103 16.83 9.98 2.88
CA ILE A 103 16.05 10.65 3.95
C ILE A 103 15.22 11.81 3.37
N ALA A 104 15.59 12.28 2.21
CA ALA A 104 15.09 13.50 1.59
C ALA A 104 13.75 13.35 0.86
N GLY A 105 13.16 12.17 0.79
CA GLY A 105 11.78 12.02 0.30
C GLY A 105 10.76 12.86 1.10
N LEU A 106 11.06 13.14 2.39
CA LEU A 106 10.28 14.05 3.23
C LEU A 106 10.46 15.54 2.85
N LEU A 107 11.59 15.88 2.22
CA LEU A 107 11.97 17.25 1.86
C LEU A 107 11.78 17.56 0.37
N SER A 108 11.40 16.58 -0.43
CA SER A 108 11.16 16.75 -1.85
C SER A 108 9.82 17.42 -2.10
N GLU A 109 9.78 18.36 -3.04
CA GLU A 109 8.53 18.95 -3.48
C GLU A 109 7.79 17.99 -4.42
N PRO A 110 6.44 17.92 -4.36
CA PRO A 110 5.68 17.13 -5.29
C PRO A 110 5.80 17.71 -6.71
N ARG A 111 5.92 16.81 -7.68
CA ARG A 111 5.85 17.14 -9.10
C ARG A 111 4.49 16.76 -9.64
N VAL A 112 3.88 17.68 -10.36
CA VAL A 112 2.65 17.42 -11.09
C VAL A 112 2.98 17.41 -12.57
N SER A 113 2.65 16.34 -13.26
CA SER A 113 2.81 16.20 -14.71
C SER A 113 1.51 15.73 -15.36
N TYR A 114 1.39 15.92 -16.66
CA TYR A 114 0.25 15.52 -17.48
C TYR A 114 0.76 14.65 -18.64
N PRO A 115 1.02 13.36 -18.42
CA PRO A 115 1.70 12.51 -19.39
C PRO A 115 0.97 12.39 -20.73
N HIS A 116 -0.34 12.64 -20.75
CA HIS A 116 -1.19 12.54 -21.95
C HIS A 116 -1.59 13.90 -22.53
N GLY A 117 -0.72 14.92 -22.36
CA GLY A 117 -0.77 16.20 -23.04
C GLY A 117 -2.14 16.87 -23.09
N THR A 118 -2.45 17.71 -22.13
CA THR A 118 -3.28 18.91 -22.32
C THR A 118 -3.09 19.83 -21.13
N ASN A 119 -2.44 20.96 -21.41
CA ASN A 119 -2.26 22.10 -20.51
C ASN A 119 -2.22 21.85 -18.99
N PRO A 120 -1.14 22.11 -18.32
CA PRO A 120 0.04 22.81 -18.81
C PRO A 120 0.98 21.92 -19.63
N PRO A 121 1.92 22.53 -20.41
CA PRO A 121 2.75 21.84 -21.38
C PRO A 121 3.59 20.73 -20.73
N GLU A 122 3.84 19.67 -21.50
CA GLU A 122 4.75 18.59 -21.16
C GLU A 122 6.07 19.15 -20.63
N ILE A 123 6.50 18.66 -19.49
CA ILE A 123 7.85 18.95 -19.00
C ILE A 123 8.81 18.15 -19.86
N PRO A 124 9.64 18.79 -20.73
CA PRO A 124 10.59 18.08 -21.57
C PRO A 124 11.56 17.29 -20.68
N GLY A 125 11.73 16.02 -20.96
CA GLY A 125 12.71 15.15 -20.28
C GLY A 125 12.12 14.23 -19.21
N MET A 126 10.80 14.09 -19.07
CA MET A 126 10.21 13.04 -18.25
C MET A 126 10.38 11.69 -18.97
N LEU A 127 11.44 10.97 -18.63
CA LEU A 127 11.58 9.56 -19.00
C LEU A 127 10.42 8.81 -18.32
N LEU A 128 9.58 8.15 -19.14
CA LEU A 128 8.61 7.18 -18.66
C LEU A 128 9.40 6.08 -17.93
N THR A 129 9.37 6.09 -16.62
CA THR A 129 9.96 5.00 -15.84
C THR A 129 9.07 3.74 -15.99
N GLU A 130 9.61 2.56 -15.71
CA GLU A 130 8.82 1.31 -15.73
C GLU A 130 7.57 1.40 -14.84
N GLU A 131 7.57 2.23 -13.80
CA GLU A 131 6.40 2.53 -12.99
C GLU A 131 5.30 3.27 -13.77
N THR A 132 5.63 4.08 -14.77
CA THR A 132 4.64 4.80 -15.61
C THR A 132 4.07 3.92 -16.71
N THR A 133 4.79 2.92 -17.20
CA THR A 133 4.31 1.94 -18.20
C THR A 133 3.59 0.74 -17.56
N GLY A 134 3.51 0.70 -16.24
CA GLY A 134 3.00 -0.43 -15.48
C GLY A 134 1.48 -0.63 -15.61
N ARG A 135 1.08 -1.88 -15.49
CA ARG A 135 -0.31 -2.35 -15.44
C ARG A 135 -0.98 -1.84 -14.18
N SER A 136 -2.17 -1.20 -14.29
CA SER A 136 -2.81 -0.54 -13.16
C SER A 136 -3.62 -1.47 -12.25
N PHE A 137 -4.22 -2.54 -12.79
CA PHE A 137 -5.14 -3.40 -12.04
C PHE A 137 -4.46 -4.66 -11.48
N PRO A 138 -4.71 -5.01 -10.22
CA PRO A 138 -5.26 -4.19 -9.14
C PRO A 138 -4.19 -3.30 -8.50
N SER A 139 -4.60 -2.38 -7.59
CA SER A 139 -3.67 -1.55 -6.83
C SER A 139 -2.95 -2.35 -5.73
N GLY A 140 -1.64 -2.58 -5.89
CA GLY A 140 -0.81 -3.27 -4.89
C GLY A 140 -0.70 -2.49 -3.58
N HIS A 141 -0.58 -1.16 -3.63
CA HIS A 141 -0.57 -0.32 -2.42
C HIS A 141 -1.86 -0.47 -1.60
N ALA A 142 -3.02 -0.47 -2.26
CA ALA A 142 -4.30 -0.68 -1.59
C ALA A 142 -4.40 -2.11 -1.01
N ALA A 143 -3.96 -3.13 -1.76
CA ALA A 143 -3.97 -4.51 -1.31
C ALA A 143 -3.08 -4.73 -0.08
N ASN A 144 -1.83 -4.28 -0.14
CA ASN A 144 -0.87 -4.48 0.95
C ASN A 144 -1.30 -3.76 2.24
N ASN A 145 -1.71 -2.48 2.15
CA ASN A 145 -2.13 -1.75 3.34
C ASN A 145 -3.44 -2.28 3.93
N MET A 146 -4.37 -2.73 3.08
CA MET A 146 -5.60 -3.35 3.58
C MET A 146 -5.34 -4.74 4.18
N ALA A 147 -4.38 -5.51 3.66
CA ALA A 147 -3.94 -6.77 4.27
C ALA A 147 -3.35 -6.53 5.66
N VAL A 148 -2.48 -5.51 5.82
CA VAL A 148 -1.96 -5.08 7.13
C VAL A 148 -3.11 -4.70 8.08
N ALA A 149 -4.04 -3.85 7.63
CA ALA A 149 -5.19 -3.45 8.43
C ALA A 149 -6.02 -4.66 8.89
N THR A 150 -6.27 -5.60 7.97
CA THR A 150 -7.05 -6.81 8.28
C THR A 150 -6.37 -7.66 9.34
N VAL A 151 -5.06 -7.90 9.21
CA VAL A 151 -4.28 -8.67 10.22
C VAL A 151 -4.33 -7.96 11.57
N LEU A 152 -4.06 -6.64 11.60
CA LEU A 152 -4.08 -5.87 12.85
C LEU A 152 -5.46 -5.89 13.52
N ILE A 153 -6.55 -5.74 12.76
CA ILE A 153 -7.92 -5.83 13.28
C ILE A 153 -8.19 -7.21 13.88
N LEU A 154 -7.78 -8.27 13.21
CA LEU A 154 -8.00 -9.63 13.70
C LEU A 154 -7.15 -9.96 14.94
N PHE A 155 -5.91 -9.47 15.03
CA PHE A 155 -5.04 -9.70 16.19
C PHE A 155 -5.36 -8.81 17.39
N TYR A 156 -5.68 -7.52 17.14
CA TYR A 156 -5.78 -6.51 18.21
C TYR A 156 -7.19 -5.94 18.37
N ARG A 157 -8.17 -6.46 17.64
CA ARG A 157 -9.60 -6.05 17.75
C ARG A 157 -9.74 -4.51 17.68
N ARG A 158 -10.24 -3.87 18.76
CA ARG A 158 -10.47 -2.41 18.78
C ARG A 158 -9.23 -1.58 18.41
N ARG A 159 -8.04 -1.95 18.88
CA ARG A 159 -6.81 -1.21 18.57
C ARG A 159 -6.37 -1.37 17.11
N GLY A 160 -6.66 -2.52 16.51
CA GLY A 160 -6.33 -2.78 15.11
C GLY A 160 -7.06 -1.85 14.14
N TRP A 161 -8.25 -1.37 14.49
CA TRP A 161 -9.01 -0.43 13.68
C TRP A 161 -8.33 0.93 13.50
N LEU A 162 -7.38 1.30 14.38
CA LEU A 162 -6.64 2.56 14.28
C LEU A 162 -5.79 2.66 12.99
N TYR A 163 -5.41 1.53 12.40
CA TYR A 163 -4.66 1.52 11.15
C TYR A 163 -5.55 1.65 9.90
N LEU A 164 -6.84 1.33 9.99
CA LEU A 164 -7.74 1.36 8.85
C LEU A 164 -7.83 2.73 8.16
N PRO A 165 -7.95 3.87 8.88
CA PRO A 165 -7.92 5.19 8.23
C PRO A 165 -6.64 5.45 7.43
N ILE A 166 -5.47 4.98 7.92
CA ILE A 166 -4.19 5.11 7.21
C ILE A 166 -4.21 4.28 5.92
N ALA A 167 -4.68 3.03 6.00
CA ALA A 167 -4.80 2.16 4.83
C ALA A 167 -5.73 2.75 3.77
N LEU A 168 -6.87 3.31 4.18
CA LEU A 168 -7.82 3.97 3.28
C LEU A 168 -7.26 5.27 2.69
N LEU A 169 -6.50 6.04 3.46
CA LEU A 169 -5.85 7.26 2.99
C LEU A 169 -4.76 6.94 1.94
N ILE A 170 -3.97 5.89 2.15
CA ILE A 170 -3.00 5.42 1.15
C ILE A 170 -3.72 4.91 -0.10
N ALA A 171 -4.83 4.18 0.05
CA ALA A 171 -5.64 3.73 -1.06
C ALA A 171 -6.23 4.93 -1.86
N TYR A 172 -6.77 5.93 -1.18
CA TYR A 172 -7.24 7.18 -1.79
C TYR A 172 -6.11 7.94 -2.51
N ALA A 173 -4.92 8.00 -1.91
CA ALA A 173 -3.76 8.63 -2.51
C ALA A 173 -3.42 8.05 -3.88
N ARG A 174 -3.69 6.76 -4.15
CA ARG A 174 -3.43 6.13 -5.46
C ARG A 174 -4.37 6.62 -6.55
N ILE A 175 -5.60 6.99 -6.22
CA ILE A 175 -6.56 7.61 -7.14
C ILE A 175 -6.16 9.07 -7.37
N TYR A 176 -5.92 9.79 -6.27
CA TYR A 176 -5.55 11.19 -6.29
C TYR A 176 -4.30 11.48 -7.11
N THR A 177 -3.27 10.63 -7.00
CA THR A 177 -2.01 10.77 -7.75
C THR A 177 -2.10 10.34 -9.21
N GLY A 178 -3.25 9.87 -9.71
CA GLY A 178 -3.42 9.41 -11.08
C GLY A 178 -2.77 8.07 -11.40
N SER A 179 -2.32 7.35 -10.37
CA SER A 179 -1.62 6.07 -10.52
C SER A 179 -2.55 4.89 -10.79
N HIS A 180 -3.76 4.94 -10.25
CA HIS A 180 -4.75 3.85 -10.30
C HIS A 180 -6.16 4.39 -10.47
N TRP A 181 -6.99 3.64 -11.17
CA TRP A 181 -8.42 3.87 -11.25
C TRP A 181 -9.12 3.54 -9.92
N PRO A 182 -10.28 4.15 -9.61
CA PRO A 182 -11.07 3.79 -8.42
C PRO A 182 -11.38 2.29 -8.31
N LEU A 183 -11.71 1.62 -9.41
CA LEU A 183 -11.96 0.17 -9.43
C LEU A 183 -10.68 -0.66 -9.15
N ASP A 184 -9.51 -0.20 -9.58
CA ASP A 184 -8.24 -0.88 -9.28
C ASP A 184 -7.96 -0.86 -7.77
N VAL A 185 -8.31 0.26 -7.13
CA VAL A 185 -8.16 0.44 -5.68
C VAL A 185 -9.18 -0.39 -4.93
N ALA A 186 -10.44 -0.41 -5.35
CA ALA A 186 -11.50 -1.23 -4.75
C ALA A 186 -11.15 -2.74 -4.83
N ALA A 187 -10.66 -3.20 -5.99
CA ALA A 187 -10.19 -4.57 -6.17
C ALA A 187 -8.98 -4.89 -5.28
N GLY A 188 -8.04 -3.93 -5.15
CA GLY A 188 -6.91 -4.05 -4.24
C GLY A 188 -7.35 -4.17 -2.79
N ILE A 189 -8.28 -3.34 -2.32
CA ILE A 189 -8.86 -3.41 -0.97
C ILE A 189 -9.45 -4.81 -0.72
N LEU A 190 -10.27 -5.31 -1.64
CA LEU A 190 -10.89 -6.63 -1.52
C LEU A 190 -9.82 -7.74 -1.45
N LEU A 191 -8.83 -7.69 -2.33
CA LEU A 191 -7.69 -8.63 -2.34
C LEU A 191 -6.94 -8.60 -1.01
N GLY A 192 -6.69 -7.41 -0.45
CA GLY A 192 -6.05 -7.24 0.84
C GLY A 192 -6.83 -7.84 2.01
N ILE A 193 -8.17 -7.67 2.02
CA ILE A 193 -9.04 -8.29 3.03
C ILE A 193 -8.97 -9.83 2.94
N ILE A 194 -9.06 -10.37 1.73
CA ILE A 194 -9.00 -11.82 1.49
C ILE A 194 -7.63 -12.37 1.89
N GLY A 195 -6.54 -11.77 1.40
CA GLY A 195 -5.18 -12.18 1.70
C GLY A 195 -4.82 -12.08 3.18
N GLY A 196 -5.25 -11.00 3.85
CA GLY A 196 -5.06 -10.82 5.28
C GLY A 196 -5.79 -11.88 6.11
N ARG A 197 -7.06 -12.20 5.77
CA ARG A 197 -7.83 -13.27 6.42
C ARG A 197 -7.21 -14.64 6.17
N LEU A 198 -6.79 -14.91 4.94
CA LEU A 198 -6.15 -16.18 4.59
C LEU A 198 -4.84 -16.37 5.36
N ALA A 199 -4.00 -15.34 5.46
CA ALA A 199 -2.76 -15.38 6.21
C ALA A 199 -3.01 -15.66 7.70
N VAL A 200 -3.99 -14.98 8.32
CA VAL A 200 -4.37 -15.22 9.71
C VAL A 200 -4.86 -16.66 9.89
N TRP A 201 -5.70 -17.15 9.00
CA TRP A 201 -6.17 -18.54 9.03
C TRP A 201 -5.04 -19.56 8.95
N ILE A 202 -4.09 -19.37 8.02
CA ILE A 202 -2.91 -20.23 7.86
C ILE A 202 -2.07 -20.23 9.14
N ILE A 203 -1.71 -19.04 9.64
CA ILE A 203 -0.86 -18.93 10.84
C ILE A 203 -1.56 -19.53 12.07
N GLN A 204 -2.87 -19.28 12.23
CA GLN A 204 -3.64 -19.87 13.34
C GLN A 204 -3.74 -21.39 13.23
N LEU A 205 -3.87 -21.94 12.01
CA LEU A 205 -3.85 -23.41 11.78
C LEU A 205 -2.49 -24.01 12.16
N LEU A 206 -1.40 -23.41 11.70
CA LEU A 206 -0.04 -23.83 12.02
C LEU A 206 0.23 -23.71 13.53
N TRP A 207 -0.23 -22.64 14.17
CA TRP A 207 -0.11 -22.43 15.60
C TRP A 207 -0.84 -23.50 16.40
N ARG A 208 -2.07 -23.84 16.05
CA ARG A 208 -2.84 -24.89 16.71
C ARG A 208 -2.20 -26.29 16.56
N HIS A 209 -1.59 -26.55 15.39
CA HIS A 209 -0.99 -27.85 15.11
C HIS A 209 0.39 -28.03 15.77
N TRP A 210 1.22 -26.99 15.73
CA TRP A 210 2.63 -27.09 16.14
C TRP A 210 2.96 -26.31 17.41
N GLY A 211 2.14 -25.36 17.83
CA GLY A 211 2.42 -24.43 18.92
C GLY A 211 2.69 -25.14 20.24
N ALA A 212 1.87 -26.12 20.63
CA ALA A 212 2.05 -26.88 21.84
C ALA A 212 3.37 -27.67 21.85
N ARG A 213 3.86 -28.12 20.69
CA ARG A 213 5.08 -28.91 20.56
C ARG A 213 6.36 -28.07 20.65
N PHE A 214 6.38 -26.93 19.97
CA PHE A 214 7.59 -26.11 19.87
C PHE A 214 7.63 -24.92 20.83
N PHE A 215 6.47 -24.44 21.29
CA PHE A 215 6.33 -23.29 22.17
C PHE A 215 5.30 -23.53 23.28
N PRO A 216 5.51 -24.58 24.16
CA PRO A 216 4.46 -25.01 25.10
C PRO A 216 3.99 -23.91 26.06
N LEU A 217 4.90 -23.09 26.58
CA LEU A 217 4.57 -22.00 27.50
C LEU A 217 3.72 -20.90 26.81
N GLN A 218 4.11 -20.47 25.62
CA GLN A 218 3.41 -19.47 24.84
C GLN A 218 2.04 -20.00 24.38
N PHE A 219 1.98 -21.28 23.99
CA PHE A 219 0.72 -21.90 23.58
C PHE A 219 -0.28 -22.00 24.74
N ALA A 220 0.20 -22.33 25.95
CA ALA A 220 -0.65 -22.36 27.13
C ALA A 220 -1.25 -20.98 27.48
N MET A 221 -0.47 -19.90 27.27
CA MET A 221 -0.91 -18.53 27.52
C MET A 221 -1.79 -17.95 26.40
N THR A 222 -1.53 -18.33 25.15
CA THR A 222 -2.18 -17.78 23.96
C THR A 222 -2.55 -18.88 22.95
N PRO A 223 -3.52 -19.75 23.25
CA PRO A 223 -3.92 -20.84 22.35
C PRO A 223 -4.56 -20.31 21.05
N ASN A 224 -5.10 -19.11 21.11
CA ASN A 224 -5.63 -18.36 19.98
C ASN A 224 -4.87 -17.04 19.84
N LEU A 225 -4.19 -16.83 18.70
CA LEU A 225 -3.43 -15.61 18.43
C LEU A 225 -4.33 -14.38 18.24
N THR A 226 -5.60 -14.61 17.92
CA THR A 226 -6.61 -13.57 17.62
C THR A 226 -7.58 -13.28 18.78
N SER A 227 -7.34 -13.85 19.94
CA SER A 227 -8.16 -13.63 21.14
C SER A 227 -7.80 -12.35 21.89
#